data_b61cee9513deaf1f921fb96e229ac105
#
_entry.id   b61cee9513deaf1f921fb96e229ac105
#
_cell.length_a   1.000
_cell.length_b   1.000
_cell.length_c   1.000
_cell.angle_alpha   90.00
_cell.angle_beta   90.00
_cell.angle_gamma   90.00
#
_symmetry.space_group_name_H-M   'P 1'
#
loop_
_entity.id
_entity.type
_entity.pdbx_description
1 polymer ?
#
loop_
_entity_poly.entity_id
_entity_poly.type
_entity_poly.pdbx_seq_one_letter_code
_entity_poly.pdbx_strand_id
1 'polypeptide(L)'
;MPVGTAATVKAMLPGSVRETGADVLLCNTYHLMLRPTAERIDRLGGLHKFMHWGRPILTDSGGFQVMSLASLRKMSEEGVTFRSHIDGSKHNLTPERSIEVQKLLDSDILMCFDECPALPAKRDDIARSMLLSMRWAARSKKAFGNSPGKAIFGIQQGGLESDLRKESAEKLSGIGFDGYAIGGLAVGEGQNAMFEVLDFAPDQLPVDKPRYLMGVGKPDDIVGAVLRGVDMMDCVLPSRSGRTGQVFTRHGVVNIKNARHQNDPRPLDDACSCPACNNYSRAYLHHVFRSQEIISSMLLTWHNLHYYQELMENIRGAIAVDRFSSFVSEFFVQRLNGDIDPL
;
A
#
# COMPACT_ATOMS: atom_id res chain seq x y z
N MET A 1 3.59 3.29 3.38
CA MET A 1 4.68 2.58 2.65
C MET A 1 4.56 2.87 1.16
N PRO A 2 5.59 3.46 0.52
CA PRO A 2 5.66 3.54 -0.94
C PRO A 2 5.73 2.16 -1.58
N VAL A 3 5.15 2.02 -2.79
CA VAL A 3 5.05 0.72 -3.46
C VAL A 3 6.11 0.57 -4.54
N GLY A 4 7.00 -0.40 -4.34
CA GLY A 4 8.09 -0.79 -5.23
C GLY A 4 7.75 -2.02 -6.06
N THR A 5 6.77 -1.93 -6.97
CA THR A 5 6.13 -3.06 -7.68
C THR A 5 7.13 -4.07 -8.26
N ALA A 6 8.16 -3.60 -8.95
CA ALA A 6 9.17 -4.43 -9.61
C ALA A 6 10.58 -4.09 -9.10
N ALA A 7 10.77 -4.10 -7.78
CA ALA A 7 11.97 -3.66 -7.09
C ALA A 7 12.32 -2.18 -7.37
N THR A 8 11.31 -1.34 -7.60
CA THR A 8 11.50 0.09 -7.79
C THR A 8 10.21 0.85 -7.51
N VAL A 9 10.30 1.95 -6.79
CA VAL A 9 9.24 2.97 -6.73
C VAL A 9 9.31 3.74 -8.05
N LYS A 10 8.24 3.66 -8.84
CA LYS A 10 8.24 4.21 -10.21
C LYS A 10 8.58 5.69 -10.23
N ALA A 11 9.47 6.07 -11.16
CA ALA A 11 9.99 7.42 -11.38
C ALA A 11 10.86 7.97 -10.22
N MET A 12 11.37 7.12 -9.32
CA MET A 12 12.18 7.55 -8.18
C MET A 12 13.44 6.69 -8.06
N LEU A 13 14.55 7.33 -7.74
CA LEU A 13 15.75 6.63 -7.26
C LEU A 13 15.55 6.18 -5.82
N PRO A 14 16.12 5.04 -5.37
CA PRO A 14 16.00 4.58 -3.99
C PRO A 14 16.49 5.61 -2.96
N GLY A 15 17.57 6.34 -3.27
CA GLY A 15 18.06 7.45 -2.45
C GLY A 15 17.01 8.55 -2.27
N SER A 16 16.38 8.98 -3.36
CA SER A 16 15.32 9.99 -3.32
C SER A 16 14.08 9.54 -2.56
N VAL A 17 13.73 8.26 -2.64
CA VAL A 17 12.63 7.71 -1.82
C VAL A 17 13.00 7.75 -0.33
N ARG A 18 14.24 7.44 0.03
CA ARG A 18 14.72 7.55 1.42
C ARG A 18 14.68 8.99 1.93
N GLU A 19 15.04 9.96 1.09
CA GLU A 19 15.01 11.40 1.40
C GLU A 19 13.59 11.93 1.66
N THR A 20 12.53 11.24 1.17
CA THR A 20 11.15 11.60 1.53
C THR A 20 10.78 11.24 2.96
N GLY A 21 11.62 10.51 3.70
CA GLY A 21 11.33 10.01 5.04
C GLY A 21 10.71 8.61 5.07
N ALA A 22 10.63 7.91 3.93
CA ALA A 22 10.09 6.54 3.90
C ALA A 22 10.99 5.56 4.64
N ASP A 23 10.43 4.85 5.63
CA ASP A 23 11.16 3.85 6.44
C ASP A 23 10.96 2.43 5.91
N VAL A 24 9.81 2.12 5.35
CA VAL A 24 9.47 0.79 4.85
C VAL A 24 8.94 0.90 3.42
N LEU A 25 9.36 0.00 2.53
CA LEU A 25 8.77 -0.17 1.19
C LEU A 25 7.91 -1.42 1.13
N LEU A 26 6.89 -1.38 0.26
CA LEU A 26 6.20 -2.59 -0.16
C LEU A 26 6.71 -3.02 -1.55
N CYS A 27 7.02 -4.31 -1.72
CA CYS A 27 7.33 -4.92 -3.01
C CYS A 27 6.33 -6.03 -3.33
N ASN A 28 5.99 -6.19 -4.62
CA ASN A 28 4.93 -7.13 -5.01
C ASN A 28 5.51 -8.50 -5.40
N THR A 29 5.18 -9.51 -4.62
CA THR A 29 5.57 -10.91 -4.80
C THR A 29 5.21 -11.46 -6.18
N TYR A 30 3.99 -11.24 -6.64
CA TYR A 30 3.52 -11.69 -7.95
C TYR A 30 4.39 -11.17 -9.09
N HIS A 31 4.69 -9.87 -9.11
CA HIS A 31 5.49 -9.27 -10.18
C HIS A 31 6.92 -9.77 -10.15
N LEU A 32 7.54 -9.85 -8.97
CA LEU A 32 8.93 -10.24 -8.81
C LEU A 32 9.14 -11.75 -9.03
N MET A 33 8.17 -12.58 -8.70
CA MET A 33 8.16 -14.00 -9.01
C MET A 33 8.15 -14.26 -10.53
N LEU A 34 7.42 -13.46 -11.30
CA LEU A 34 7.36 -13.60 -12.75
C LEU A 34 8.57 -12.97 -13.45
N ARG A 35 9.01 -11.81 -12.97
CA ARG A 35 10.15 -11.07 -13.56
C ARG A 35 10.84 -10.19 -12.49
N PRO A 36 12.14 -10.38 -12.23
CA PRO A 36 13.10 -11.24 -12.94
C PRO A 36 13.13 -12.69 -12.48
N THR A 37 12.28 -13.13 -11.59
CA THR A 37 12.12 -14.34 -10.77
C THR A 37 12.77 -14.21 -9.39
N ALA A 38 12.12 -14.82 -8.39
CA ALA A 38 12.61 -14.77 -7.01
C ALA A 38 13.96 -15.46 -6.86
N GLU A 39 14.16 -16.58 -7.56
CA GLU A 39 15.42 -17.34 -7.56
C GLU A 39 16.60 -16.54 -8.15
N ARG A 40 16.32 -15.63 -9.09
CA ARG A 40 17.36 -14.73 -9.62
C ARG A 40 17.72 -13.65 -8.61
N ILE A 41 16.72 -13.07 -7.94
CA ILE A 41 16.92 -12.04 -6.91
C ILE A 41 17.70 -12.65 -5.73
N ASP A 42 17.37 -13.87 -5.29
CA ASP A 42 18.09 -14.61 -4.26
C ASP A 42 19.57 -14.74 -4.60
N ARG A 43 19.89 -15.25 -5.81
CA ARG A 43 21.29 -15.38 -6.27
C ARG A 43 22.05 -14.06 -6.35
N LEU A 44 21.34 -12.93 -6.45
CA LEU A 44 21.92 -11.59 -6.47
C LEU A 44 21.97 -10.94 -5.08
N GLY A 45 21.59 -11.67 -4.02
CA GLY A 45 21.71 -11.26 -2.63
C GLY A 45 20.47 -10.58 -2.05
N GLY A 46 19.28 -10.94 -2.55
CA GLY A 46 17.99 -10.46 -2.07
C GLY A 46 17.60 -9.07 -2.59
N LEU A 47 16.37 -8.63 -2.29
CA LEU A 47 15.82 -7.36 -2.74
C LEU A 47 16.63 -6.16 -2.25
N HIS A 48 17.07 -6.17 -1.01
CA HIS A 48 17.84 -5.05 -0.44
C HIS A 48 19.04 -4.69 -1.30
N LYS A 49 19.85 -5.71 -1.66
CA LYS A 49 21.02 -5.53 -2.50
C LYS A 49 20.62 -5.23 -3.94
N PHE A 50 19.63 -5.95 -4.47
CA PHE A 50 19.19 -5.84 -5.85
C PHE A 50 18.67 -4.45 -6.20
N MET A 51 17.88 -3.81 -5.31
CA MET A 51 17.32 -2.48 -5.52
C MET A 51 18.04 -1.35 -4.77
N HIS A 52 19.15 -1.66 -4.09
CA HIS A 52 19.91 -0.69 -3.28
C HIS A 52 19.08 0.02 -2.21
N TRP A 53 18.30 -0.76 -1.45
CA TRP A 53 17.46 -0.27 -0.37
C TRP A 53 17.88 -0.87 0.97
N GLY A 54 18.36 -0.04 1.90
CA GLY A 54 18.92 -0.47 3.19
C GLY A 54 17.96 -0.37 4.38
N ARG A 55 16.66 -0.20 4.15
CA ARG A 55 15.61 -0.16 5.18
C ARG A 55 14.63 -1.32 4.98
N PRO A 56 13.74 -1.61 5.95
CA PRO A 56 12.83 -2.74 5.84
C PRO A 56 11.98 -2.76 4.56
N ILE A 57 11.72 -3.99 4.08
CA ILE A 57 10.85 -4.29 2.94
C ILE A 57 9.75 -5.23 3.41
N LEU A 58 8.50 -4.84 3.15
CA LEU A 58 7.34 -5.72 3.24
C LEU A 58 7.03 -6.27 1.84
N THR A 59 6.79 -7.58 1.72
CA THR A 59 6.26 -8.16 0.49
C THR A 59 4.84 -8.62 0.69
N ASP A 60 3.95 -8.31 -0.27
CA ASP A 60 2.60 -8.84 -0.29
C ASP A 60 2.60 -10.37 -0.55
N SER A 61 1.43 -11.01 -0.40
CA SER A 61 1.29 -12.45 -0.64
C SER A 61 1.30 -12.85 -2.12
N GLY A 62 1.05 -11.90 -3.03
CA GLY A 62 0.79 -12.12 -4.45
C GLY A 62 -0.65 -12.51 -4.76
N GLY A 63 -1.49 -12.83 -3.78
CA GLY A 63 -2.86 -13.30 -3.95
C GLY A 63 -3.74 -12.31 -4.70
N PHE A 64 -3.77 -11.06 -4.27
CA PHE A 64 -4.57 -10.00 -4.91
C PHE A 64 -4.20 -9.79 -6.39
N GLN A 65 -2.91 -9.80 -6.75
CA GLN A 65 -2.47 -9.58 -8.13
C GLN A 65 -2.84 -10.77 -9.01
N VAL A 66 -2.79 -12.01 -8.51
CA VAL A 66 -3.31 -13.18 -9.24
C VAL A 66 -4.81 -13.01 -9.50
N MET A 67 -5.56 -12.51 -8.51
CA MET A 67 -7.01 -12.29 -8.66
C MET A 67 -7.34 -11.17 -9.64
N SER A 68 -6.56 -10.09 -9.67
CA SER A 68 -6.83 -8.89 -10.47
C SER A 68 -6.22 -8.90 -11.87
N LEU A 69 -5.08 -9.58 -12.09
CA LEU A 69 -4.30 -9.50 -13.32
C LEU A 69 -4.31 -10.80 -14.16
N ALA A 70 -4.53 -11.96 -13.53
CA ALA A 70 -4.50 -13.23 -14.25
C ALA A 70 -5.83 -13.49 -14.96
N SER A 71 -5.80 -13.54 -16.29
CA SER A 71 -6.98 -13.76 -17.12
C SER A 71 -7.56 -15.18 -17.03
N LEU A 72 -6.70 -16.18 -16.79
CA LEU A 72 -7.08 -17.59 -16.63
C LEU A 72 -6.54 -18.09 -15.30
N ARG A 73 -7.42 -18.19 -14.30
CA ARG A 73 -7.08 -18.70 -12.98
C ARG A 73 -8.05 -19.79 -12.54
N LYS A 74 -7.52 -20.77 -11.83
CA LYS A 74 -8.31 -21.80 -11.15
C LYS A 74 -7.89 -21.84 -9.69
N MET A 75 -8.87 -21.63 -8.82
CA MET A 75 -8.69 -21.67 -7.37
C MET A 75 -9.07 -23.04 -6.84
N SER A 76 -8.36 -23.52 -5.84
CA SER A 76 -8.61 -24.77 -5.12
C SER A 76 -8.17 -24.63 -3.68
N GLU A 77 -8.40 -25.64 -2.85
CA GLU A 77 -7.90 -25.69 -1.47
C GLU A 77 -6.35 -25.61 -1.39
N GLU A 78 -5.67 -26.14 -2.40
CA GLU A 78 -4.20 -26.16 -2.47
C GLU A 78 -3.61 -24.78 -2.74
N GLY A 79 -4.29 -23.96 -3.55
CA GLY A 79 -3.80 -22.66 -3.99
C GLY A 79 -4.43 -22.22 -5.32
N VAL A 80 -3.72 -21.35 -6.05
CA VAL A 80 -4.19 -20.77 -7.30
C VAL A 80 -3.29 -21.15 -8.45
N THR A 81 -3.85 -21.80 -9.47
CA THR A 81 -3.18 -22.02 -10.75
C THR A 81 -3.58 -20.90 -11.72
N PHE A 82 -2.60 -20.25 -12.36
CA PHE A 82 -2.86 -19.15 -13.29
C PHE A 82 -1.86 -19.12 -14.45
N ARG A 83 -2.17 -18.31 -15.47
CA ARG A 83 -1.23 -17.99 -16.54
C ARG A 83 -0.65 -16.60 -16.35
N SER A 84 0.66 -16.50 -16.54
CA SER A 84 1.41 -15.23 -16.52
C SER A 84 0.88 -14.29 -17.60
N HIS A 85 0.61 -13.04 -17.22
CA HIS A 85 0.25 -11.98 -18.16
C HIS A 85 1.43 -11.48 -19.01
N ILE A 86 2.66 -11.92 -18.67
CA ILE A 86 3.89 -11.51 -19.38
C ILE A 86 4.17 -12.39 -20.58
N ASP A 87 4.06 -13.71 -20.40
CA ASP A 87 4.50 -14.71 -21.38
C ASP A 87 3.54 -15.91 -21.52
N GLY A 88 2.43 -15.92 -20.80
CA GLY A 88 1.43 -16.98 -20.83
C GLY A 88 1.84 -18.28 -20.12
N SER A 89 3.02 -18.35 -19.49
CA SER A 89 3.49 -19.51 -18.75
C SER A 89 2.53 -19.86 -17.59
N LYS A 90 2.43 -21.15 -17.29
CA LYS A 90 1.54 -21.65 -16.23
C LYS A 90 2.30 -21.67 -14.90
N HIS A 91 1.67 -21.08 -13.88
CA HIS A 91 2.18 -21.03 -12.51
C HIS A 91 1.18 -21.59 -11.53
N ASN A 92 1.69 -22.13 -10.42
CA ASN A 92 0.89 -22.54 -9.27
C ASN A 92 1.43 -21.81 -8.04
N LEU A 93 0.57 -21.00 -7.40
CA LEU A 93 0.89 -20.27 -6.19
C LEU A 93 0.08 -20.85 -5.05
N THR A 94 0.75 -21.52 -4.14
CA THR A 94 0.20 -22.06 -2.88
C THR A 94 0.65 -21.19 -1.73
N PRO A 95 0.05 -21.31 -0.53
CA PRO A 95 0.56 -20.63 0.67
C PRO A 95 2.04 -20.87 0.92
N GLU A 96 2.50 -22.11 0.76
CA GLU A 96 3.92 -22.48 0.93
C GLU A 96 4.80 -21.82 -0.12
N ARG A 97 4.37 -21.84 -1.40
CA ARG A 97 5.16 -21.21 -2.48
C ARG A 97 5.19 -19.69 -2.33
N SER A 98 4.11 -19.04 -1.89
CA SER A 98 4.09 -17.62 -1.61
C SER A 98 5.14 -17.25 -0.54
N ILE A 99 5.18 -17.99 0.55
CA ILE A 99 6.17 -17.78 1.61
C ILE A 99 7.59 -18.07 1.13
N GLU A 100 7.79 -19.12 0.35
CA GLU A 100 9.10 -19.44 -0.25
C GLU A 100 9.60 -18.29 -1.14
N VAL A 101 8.74 -17.79 -2.02
CA VAL A 101 9.07 -16.64 -2.90
C VAL A 101 9.46 -15.42 -2.07
N GLN A 102 8.69 -15.07 -1.04
CA GLN A 102 8.99 -13.94 -0.17
C GLN A 102 10.31 -14.12 0.60
N LYS A 103 10.65 -15.35 1.00
CA LYS A 103 11.94 -15.68 1.59
C LYS A 103 13.11 -15.53 0.60
N LEU A 104 12.94 -15.99 -0.64
CA LEU A 104 13.93 -15.81 -1.72
C LEU A 104 14.14 -14.33 -2.06
N LEU A 105 13.10 -13.52 -1.94
CA LEU A 105 13.18 -12.07 -2.06
C LEU A 105 13.93 -11.41 -0.89
N ASP A 106 14.12 -12.12 0.21
CA ASP A 106 14.74 -11.67 1.45
C ASP A 106 14.02 -10.47 2.09
N SER A 107 12.69 -10.44 2.04
CA SER A 107 11.89 -9.40 2.70
C SER A 107 11.91 -9.54 4.23
N ASP A 108 11.74 -8.43 4.94
CA ASP A 108 11.72 -8.40 6.42
C ASP A 108 10.34 -8.74 6.97
N ILE A 109 9.27 -8.30 6.27
CA ILE A 109 7.89 -8.56 6.64
C ILE A 109 7.20 -9.29 5.50
N LEU A 110 6.73 -10.51 5.79
CA LEU A 110 6.03 -11.37 4.84
C LEU A 110 4.53 -11.33 5.13
N MET A 111 3.70 -11.43 4.08
CA MET A 111 2.25 -11.55 4.23
C MET A 111 1.81 -13.00 4.04
N CYS A 112 0.87 -13.48 4.86
CA CYS A 112 0.25 -14.78 4.62
C CYS A 112 -0.54 -14.76 3.30
N PHE A 113 -0.69 -15.92 2.66
CA PHE A 113 -1.46 -16.04 1.42
C PHE A 113 -2.96 -16.00 1.72
N ASP A 114 -3.71 -15.22 0.96
CA ASP A 114 -5.13 -14.97 1.15
C ASP A 114 -5.91 -14.94 -0.17
N GLU A 115 -7.21 -15.10 -0.07
CA GLU A 115 -8.17 -14.83 -1.13
C GLU A 115 -8.96 -13.56 -0.81
N CYS A 116 -8.95 -12.62 -1.76
CA CYS A 116 -9.70 -11.37 -1.69
C CYS A 116 -10.77 -11.37 -2.78
N PRO A 117 -12.05 -11.69 -2.49
CA PRO A 117 -13.13 -11.66 -3.47
C PRO A 117 -13.41 -10.21 -3.89
N ALA A 118 -13.77 -10.04 -5.18
CA ALA A 118 -14.22 -8.73 -5.66
C ALA A 118 -15.58 -8.38 -5.04
N LEU A 119 -15.80 -7.13 -4.70
CA LEU A 119 -17.09 -6.62 -4.25
C LEU A 119 -17.87 -5.95 -5.41
N PRO A 120 -19.21 -6.01 -5.41
CA PRO A 120 -20.07 -6.70 -4.45
C PRO A 120 -20.08 -8.24 -4.65
N ALA A 121 -20.13 -8.99 -3.55
CA ALA A 121 -20.22 -10.44 -3.54
C ALA A 121 -21.33 -10.92 -2.58
N LYS A 122 -21.85 -12.13 -2.78
CA LYS A 122 -22.82 -12.73 -1.86
C LYS A 122 -22.13 -13.10 -0.54
N ARG A 123 -22.83 -12.95 0.58
CA ARG A 123 -22.33 -13.26 1.91
C ARG A 123 -21.73 -14.68 2.00
N ASP A 124 -22.39 -15.68 1.41
CA ASP A 124 -21.89 -17.07 1.44
C ASP A 124 -20.57 -17.23 0.69
N ASP A 125 -20.36 -16.47 -0.40
CA ASP A 125 -19.11 -16.46 -1.15
C ASP A 125 -18.00 -15.78 -0.32
N ILE A 126 -18.32 -14.68 0.35
CA ILE A 126 -17.41 -13.99 1.26
C ILE A 126 -17.01 -14.91 2.42
N ALA A 127 -17.96 -15.62 3.03
CA ALA A 127 -17.69 -16.55 4.11
C ALA A 127 -16.80 -17.72 3.67
N ARG A 128 -17.05 -18.31 2.49
CA ARG A 128 -16.20 -19.38 1.94
C ARG A 128 -14.78 -18.91 1.67
N SER A 129 -14.63 -17.73 1.07
CA SER A 129 -13.33 -17.10 0.79
C SER A 129 -12.57 -16.80 2.08
N MET A 130 -13.22 -16.22 3.07
CA MET A 130 -12.65 -15.96 4.39
C MET A 130 -12.15 -17.25 5.03
N LEU A 131 -12.95 -18.29 5.08
CA LEU A 131 -12.57 -19.57 5.67
C LEU A 131 -11.40 -20.23 4.93
N LEU A 132 -11.34 -20.12 3.59
CA LEU A 132 -10.21 -20.58 2.80
C LEU A 132 -8.93 -19.79 3.17
N SER A 133 -9.04 -18.45 3.28
CA SER A 133 -7.95 -17.59 3.70
C SER A 133 -7.41 -17.97 5.09
N MET A 134 -8.28 -18.36 6.03
CA MET A 134 -7.84 -18.80 7.36
C MET A 134 -7.05 -20.11 7.30
N ARG A 135 -7.46 -21.08 6.46
CA ARG A 135 -6.69 -22.31 6.26
C ARG A 135 -5.35 -22.04 5.59
N TRP A 136 -5.32 -21.15 4.61
CA TRP A 136 -4.09 -20.70 3.95
C TRP A 136 -3.17 -19.91 4.90
N ALA A 137 -3.73 -19.10 5.80
CA ALA A 137 -2.97 -18.38 6.82
C ALA A 137 -2.22 -19.37 7.75
N ALA A 138 -2.88 -20.43 8.20
CA ALA A 138 -2.26 -21.48 9.01
C ALA A 138 -1.12 -22.19 8.25
N ARG A 139 -1.32 -22.52 6.96
CA ARG A 139 -0.29 -23.12 6.09
C ARG A 139 0.88 -22.16 5.86
N SER A 140 0.59 -20.86 5.63
CA SER A 140 1.62 -19.81 5.48
C SER A 140 2.46 -19.68 6.76
N LYS A 141 1.83 -19.65 7.94
CA LYS A 141 2.54 -19.59 9.22
C LYS A 141 3.43 -20.82 9.44
N LYS A 142 2.94 -22.01 9.10
CA LYS A 142 3.73 -23.24 9.16
C LYS A 142 4.94 -23.21 8.19
N ALA A 143 4.75 -22.73 6.95
CA ALA A 143 5.82 -22.59 5.97
C ALA A 143 6.84 -21.51 6.34
N PHE A 144 6.39 -20.46 7.02
CA PHE A 144 7.28 -19.43 7.56
C PHE A 144 8.22 -20.00 8.61
N GLY A 145 7.73 -20.88 9.50
CA GLY A 145 8.53 -21.57 10.51
C GLY A 145 9.30 -20.61 11.40
N ASN A 146 10.51 -21.02 11.81
CA ASN A 146 11.43 -20.15 12.53
C ASN A 146 12.30 -19.37 11.53
N SER A 147 12.08 -18.06 11.43
CA SER A 147 12.79 -17.15 10.52
C SER A 147 13.30 -15.94 11.31
N PRO A 148 14.44 -16.04 12.01
CA PRO A 148 14.97 -14.98 12.86
C PRO A 148 15.17 -13.67 12.09
N GLY A 149 14.79 -12.55 12.70
CA GLY A 149 14.89 -11.21 12.10
C GLY A 149 13.81 -10.88 11.08
N LYS A 150 12.85 -11.79 10.85
CA LYS A 150 11.72 -11.59 9.93
C LYS A 150 10.40 -11.69 10.69
N ALA A 151 9.37 -11.01 10.16
CA ALA A 151 8.00 -11.06 10.67
C ALA A 151 7.05 -11.63 9.62
N ILE A 152 5.93 -12.21 10.06
CA ILE A 152 4.82 -12.61 9.19
C ILE A 152 3.51 -12.03 9.70
N PHE A 153 2.76 -11.38 8.81
CA PHE A 153 1.46 -10.79 9.11
C PHE A 153 0.32 -11.66 8.61
N GLY A 154 -0.71 -11.83 9.46
CA GLY A 154 -1.99 -12.40 9.07
C GLY A 154 -2.88 -11.40 8.38
N ILE A 155 -3.82 -11.85 7.53
CA ILE A 155 -4.74 -10.97 6.80
C ILE A 155 -6.18 -11.30 7.20
N GLN A 156 -6.84 -10.37 7.90
CA GLN A 156 -8.26 -10.44 8.22
C GLN A 156 -9.08 -10.23 6.94
N GLN A 157 -9.94 -11.19 6.62
CA GLN A 157 -10.90 -11.15 5.54
C GLN A 157 -12.34 -11.20 6.12
N GLY A 158 -13.37 -11.02 5.29
CA GLY A 158 -14.77 -11.07 5.72
C GLY A 158 -15.65 -10.00 5.05
N GLY A 159 -15.16 -9.33 4.00
CA GLY A 159 -15.91 -8.32 3.27
C GLY A 159 -16.34 -7.16 4.17
N LEU A 160 -17.61 -6.79 4.11
CA LEU A 160 -18.22 -5.75 4.95
C LEU A 160 -18.91 -6.32 6.19
N GLU A 161 -18.86 -7.65 6.41
CA GLU A 161 -19.62 -8.37 7.43
C GLU A 161 -18.86 -8.44 8.76
N SER A 162 -19.38 -7.77 9.80
CA SER A 162 -18.71 -7.64 11.10
C SER A 162 -18.46 -8.99 11.79
N ASP A 163 -19.42 -9.91 11.70
CA ASP A 163 -19.31 -11.24 12.31
C ASP A 163 -18.28 -12.14 11.58
N LEU A 164 -18.20 -12.06 10.24
CA LEU A 164 -17.18 -12.78 9.48
C LEU A 164 -15.77 -12.23 9.76
N ARG A 165 -15.63 -10.91 9.89
CA ARG A 165 -14.36 -10.31 10.27
C ARG A 165 -13.94 -10.68 11.68
N LYS A 166 -14.91 -10.75 12.62
CA LYS A 166 -14.65 -11.22 13.97
C LYS A 166 -14.17 -12.68 13.97
N GLU A 167 -14.85 -13.57 13.27
CA GLU A 167 -14.43 -14.97 13.12
C GLU A 167 -13.02 -15.08 12.53
N SER A 168 -12.74 -14.27 11.48
CA SER A 168 -11.42 -14.18 10.86
C SER A 168 -10.35 -13.75 11.86
N ALA A 169 -10.60 -12.68 12.63
CA ALA A 169 -9.68 -12.17 13.64
C ALA A 169 -9.38 -13.19 14.75
N GLU A 170 -10.42 -13.88 15.24
CA GLU A 170 -10.29 -14.94 16.27
C GLU A 170 -9.40 -16.09 15.75
N LYS A 171 -9.63 -16.56 14.51
CA LYS A 171 -8.82 -17.63 13.90
C LYS A 171 -7.37 -17.20 13.69
N LEU A 172 -7.13 -15.97 13.20
CA LEU A 172 -5.78 -15.43 13.01
C LEU A 172 -5.04 -15.26 14.34
N SER A 173 -5.73 -14.77 15.37
CA SER A 173 -5.16 -14.62 16.73
C SER A 173 -4.79 -15.99 17.33
N GLY A 174 -5.61 -17.01 17.07
CA GLY A 174 -5.32 -18.40 17.48
C GLY A 174 -4.12 -19.01 16.76
N ILE A 175 -3.84 -18.63 15.52
CA ILE A 175 -2.63 -19.05 14.78
C ILE A 175 -1.40 -18.29 15.31
N GLY A 176 -1.54 -17.01 15.65
CA GLY A 176 -0.48 -16.15 16.20
C GLY A 176 0.45 -15.58 15.13
N PHE A 177 0.28 -14.31 14.80
CA PHE A 177 1.10 -13.56 13.87
C PHE A 177 1.87 -12.42 14.56
N ASP A 178 2.89 -11.89 13.89
CA ASP A 178 3.68 -10.77 14.40
C ASP A 178 3.00 -9.41 14.18
N GLY A 179 2.02 -9.36 13.27
CA GLY A 179 1.14 -8.25 12.98
C GLY A 179 -0.09 -8.73 12.20
N TYR A 180 -1.09 -7.86 12.04
CA TYR A 180 -2.35 -8.20 11.41
C TYR A 180 -2.77 -7.15 10.39
N ALA A 181 -3.09 -7.60 9.19
CA ALA A 181 -3.61 -6.74 8.15
C ALA A 181 -5.13 -6.83 8.03
N ILE A 182 -5.76 -5.73 7.65
CA ILE A 182 -7.16 -5.63 7.29
C ILE A 182 -7.21 -5.65 5.76
N GLY A 183 -7.59 -6.80 5.20
CA GLY A 183 -7.71 -7.02 3.76
C GLY A 183 -9.14 -6.85 3.25
N GLY A 184 -9.33 -6.95 1.92
CA GLY A 184 -10.64 -6.90 1.30
C GLY A 184 -11.36 -5.56 1.38
N LEU A 185 -10.61 -4.46 1.55
CA LEU A 185 -11.06 -3.08 1.47
C LEU A 185 -10.30 -2.35 0.35
N ALA A 186 -10.78 -1.17 -0.07
CA ALA A 186 -10.29 -0.42 -1.24
C ALA A 186 -10.36 -1.23 -2.55
N VAL A 187 -11.35 -2.12 -2.67
CA VAL A 187 -11.60 -2.98 -3.84
C VAL A 187 -12.90 -2.65 -4.58
N GLY A 188 -13.49 -1.46 -4.30
CA GLY A 188 -14.68 -0.94 -4.99
C GLY A 188 -15.84 -0.54 -4.10
N GLU A 189 -15.78 -0.73 -2.79
CA GLU A 189 -16.84 -0.45 -1.81
C GLU A 189 -17.08 1.04 -1.56
N GLY A 190 -16.07 1.87 -1.79
CA GLY A 190 -16.09 3.30 -1.49
C GLY A 190 -15.69 3.64 -0.05
N GLN A 191 -15.39 4.93 0.18
CA GLN A 191 -14.81 5.41 1.46
C GLN A 191 -15.74 5.18 2.66
N ASN A 192 -17.04 5.45 2.52
CA ASN A 192 -17.97 5.33 3.64
C ASN A 192 -18.05 3.88 4.14
N ALA A 193 -18.25 2.92 3.25
CA ALA A 193 -18.29 1.50 3.62
C ALA A 193 -16.95 1.02 4.18
N MET A 194 -15.83 1.50 3.67
CA MET A 194 -14.51 1.24 4.26
C MET A 194 -14.44 1.74 5.71
N PHE A 195 -14.87 2.97 5.99
CA PHE A 195 -14.86 3.52 7.35
C PHE A 195 -15.82 2.81 8.29
N GLU A 196 -17.02 2.42 7.82
CA GLU A 196 -17.95 1.59 8.59
C GLU A 196 -17.30 0.26 9.04
N VAL A 197 -16.51 -0.37 8.17
CA VAL A 197 -15.74 -1.56 8.56
C VAL A 197 -14.63 -1.20 9.54
N LEU A 198 -13.92 -0.11 9.34
CA LEU A 198 -12.84 0.31 10.23
C LEU A 198 -13.34 0.77 11.61
N ASP A 199 -14.62 1.10 11.78
CA ASP A 199 -15.21 1.40 13.08
C ASP A 199 -15.25 0.18 14.03
N PHE A 200 -15.05 -1.04 13.52
CA PHE A 200 -15.03 -2.26 14.35
C PHE A 200 -13.87 -3.22 14.06
N ALA A 201 -13.34 -3.26 12.84
CA ALA A 201 -12.36 -4.28 12.45
C ALA A 201 -11.01 -4.16 13.18
N PRO A 202 -10.43 -2.97 13.40
CA PRO A 202 -9.20 -2.83 14.17
C PRO A 202 -9.32 -3.33 15.60
N ASP A 203 -10.46 -3.10 16.26
CA ASP A 203 -10.69 -3.51 17.65
C ASP A 203 -10.88 -5.02 17.84
N GLN A 204 -11.12 -5.75 16.74
CA GLN A 204 -11.18 -7.21 16.74
C GLN A 204 -9.77 -7.85 16.69
N LEU A 205 -8.74 -7.06 16.42
CA LEU A 205 -7.34 -7.52 16.29
C LEU A 205 -6.55 -7.25 17.58
N PRO A 206 -5.49 -8.03 17.86
CA PRO A 206 -4.66 -7.82 19.04
C PRO A 206 -4.12 -6.39 19.15
N VAL A 207 -4.30 -5.78 20.32
CA VAL A 207 -3.96 -4.37 20.57
C VAL A 207 -2.44 -4.14 20.65
N ASP A 208 -1.69 -5.18 21.00
CA ASP A 208 -0.23 -5.18 21.15
C ASP A 208 0.51 -5.49 19.85
N LYS A 209 -0.20 -5.62 18.73
CA LYS A 209 0.36 -5.94 17.42
C LYS A 209 0.06 -4.88 16.38
N PRO A 210 0.97 -4.62 15.41
CA PRO A 210 0.70 -3.69 14.32
C PRO A 210 -0.55 -4.07 13.52
N ARG A 211 -1.39 -3.07 13.22
CA ARG A 211 -2.61 -3.16 12.41
C ARG A 211 -2.37 -2.47 11.07
N TYR A 212 -2.41 -3.23 10.01
CA TYR A 212 -2.05 -2.79 8.66
C TYR A 212 -3.29 -2.76 7.75
N LEU A 213 -3.70 -1.59 7.27
CA LEU A 213 -4.75 -1.44 6.25
C LEU A 213 -4.13 -1.49 4.86
N MET A 214 -4.45 -2.53 4.08
CA MET A 214 -3.81 -2.81 2.80
C MET A 214 -4.37 -1.95 1.66
N GLY A 215 -3.47 -1.40 0.84
CA GLY A 215 -3.82 -0.73 -0.41
C GLY A 215 -4.46 0.66 -0.28
N VAL A 216 -4.51 1.24 0.93
CA VAL A 216 -5.17 2.52 1.24
C VAL A 216 -4.10 3.59 1.51
N GLY A 217 -4.24 4.83 1.10
CA GLY A 217 -5.31 5.46 0.40
C GLY A 217 -4.98 6.91 0.05
N LYS A 218 -6.01 7.73 -0.08
CA LYS A 218 -5.85 9.19 -0.16
C LYS A 218 -5.47 9.76 1.22
N PRO A 219 -4.97 11.00 1.32
CA PRO A 219 -4.66 11.60 2.62
C PRO A 219 -5.83 11.57 3.61
N ASP A 220 -7.05 11.79 3.15
CA ASP A 220 -8.27 11.73 3.97
C ASP A 220 -8.54 10.30 4.50
N ASP A 221 -8.30 9.27 3.67
CA ASP A 221 -8.45 7.87 4.06
C ASP A 221 -7.42 7.51 5.14
N ILE A 222 -6.18 8.01 5.01
CA ILE A 222 -5.10 7.78 5.97
C ILE A 222 -5.46 8.34 7.34
N VAL A 223 -5.85 9.63 7.39
CA VAL A 223 -6.23 10.28 8.66
C VAL A 223 -7.43 9.58 9.29
N GLY A 224 -8.46 9.26 8.50
CA GLY A 224 -9.65 8.53 8.96
C GLY A 224 -9.36 7.11 9.42
N ALA A 225 -8.40 6.41 8.81
CA ALA A 225 -7.99 5.07 9.23
C ALA A 225 -7.19 5.09 10.53
N VAL A 226 -6.25 6.03 10.70
CA VAL A 226 -5.49 6.18 11.95
C VAL A 226 -6.42 6.55 13.12
N LEU A 227 -7.42 7.39 12.88
CA LEU A 227 -8.44 7.73 13.89
C LEU A 227 -9.19 6.49 14.41
N ARG A 228 -9.22 5.42 13.61
CA ARG A 228 -9.88 4.13 13.90
C ARG A 228 -8.92 3.02 14.34
N GLY A 229 -7.68 3.37 14.69
CA GLY A 229 -6.71 2.44 15.25
C GLY A 229 -5.87 1.65 14.24
N VAL A 230 -5.72 2.16 13.01
CA VAL A 230 -4.79 1.61 12.02
C VAL A 230 -3.39 2.22 12.19
N ASP A 231 -2.35 1.39 12.15
CA ASP A 231 -0.96 1.80 12.36
C ASP A 231 -0.17 1.93 11.04
N MET A 232 -0.45 1.07 10.06
CA MET A 232 0.34 0.94 8.84
C MET A 232 -0.55 0.95 7.60
N MET A 233 -0.05 1.54 6.52
CA MET A 233 -0.73 1.55 5.22
C MET A 233 0.28 1.53 4.08
N ASP A 234 -0.09 0.95 2.95
CA ASP A 234 0.60 1.10 1.68
C ASP A 234 -0.33 1.72 0.64
N CYS A 235 0.21 2.45 -0.31
CA CYS A 235 -0.61 2.97 -1.39
C CYS A 235 0.21 3.24 -2.66
N VAL A 236 -0.34 2.86 -3.80
CA VAL A 236 0.22 3.19 -5.12
C VAL A 236 -0.11 4.62 -5.56
N LEU A 237 -1.11 5.27 -4.94
CA LEU A 237 -1.61 6.58 -5.37
C LEU A 237 -0.54 7.66 -5.44
N PRO A 238 0.36 7.85 -4.47
CA PRO A 238 1.36 8.91 -4.55
C PRO A 238 2.16 8.85 -5.84
N SER A 239 2.70 7.69 -6.18
CA SER A 239 3.51 7.50 -7.38
C SER A 239 2.68 7.37 -8.66
N ARG A 240 1.47 6.78 -8.59
CA ARG A 240 0.56 6.67 -9.75
C ARG A 240 0.03 8.05 -10.15
N SER A 241 -0.49 8.81 -9.20
CA SER A 241 -1.04 10.16 -9.41
C SER A 241 0.03 11.13 -9.89
N GLY A 242 1.23 11.12 -9.31
CA GLY A 242 2.35 11.95 -9.76
C GLY A 242 2.65 11.76 -11.26
N ARG A 243 2.70 10.50 -11.74
CA ARG A 243 2.92 10.21 -13.15
C ARG A 243 1.75 10.58 -14.07
N THR A 244 0.56 10.81 -13.53
CA THR A 244 -0.64 11.23 -14.28
C THR A 244 -0.99 12.70 -14.11
N GLY A 245 -0.07 13.48 -13.50
CA GLY A 245 -0.22 14.93 -13.34
C GLY A 245 -1.11 15.37 -12.21
N GLN A 246 -1.38 14.46 -11.25
CA GLN A 246 -2.16 14.76 -10.05
C GLN A 246 -1.23 14.77 -8.83
N VAL A 247 -1.30 15.83 -8.04
CA VAL A 247 -0.56 15.95 -6.79
C VAL A 247 -1.48 16.18 -5.61
N PHE A 248 -1.03 15.72 -4.44
CA PHE A 248 -1.71 15.91 -3.17
C PHE A 248 -1.00 17.00 -2.39
N THR A 249 -1.74 18.00 -1.96
CA THR A 249 -1.23 19.09 -1.11
C THR A 249 -2.04 19.12 0.19
N ARG A 250 -1.60 19.92 1.15
CA ARG A 250 -2.37 20.11 2.40
C ARG A 250 -3.73 20.78 2.16
N HIS A 251 -3.88 21.47 1.04
CA HIS A 251 -5.14 22.12 0.64
C HIS A 251 -6.03 21.24 -0.26
N GLY A 252 -5.60 20.04 -0.62
CA GLY A 252 -6.38 19.12 -1.46
C GLY A 252 -5.60 18.58 -2.65
N VAL A 253 -6.31 18.36 -3.76
CA VAL A 253 -5.77 17.76 -4.98
C VAL A 253 -5.56 18.82 -6.04
N VAL A 254 -4.36 18.86 -6.61
CA VAL A 254 -4.01 19.74 -7.73
C VAL A 254 -3.76 18.91 -8.99
N ASN A 255 -4.41 19.25 -10.09
CA ASN A 255 -4.15 18.68 -11.42
C ASN A 255 -3.25 19.61 -12.22
N ILE A 256 -1.96 19.35 -12.24
CA ILE A 256 -0.97 20.24 -12.87
C ILE A 256 -1.17 20.39 -14.39
N LYS A 257 -1.90 19.50 -15.03
CA LYS A 257 -2.24 19.57 -16.46
C LYS A 257 -3.23 20.68 -16.83
N ASN A 258 -3.92 21.28 -15.83
CA ASN A 258 -4.91 22.31 -16.06
C ASN A 258 -4.25 23.63 -16.48
N ALA A 259 -4.84 24.32 -17.48
CA ALA A 259 -4.31 25.54 -18.08
C ALA A 259 -4.09 26.68 -17.09
N ARG A 260 -4.84 26.70 -15.96
CA ARG A 260 -4.65 27.70 -14.90
C ARG A 260 -3.23 27.77 -14.34
N HIS A 261 -2.44 26.71 -14.50
CA HIS A 261 -1.06 26.61 -13.98
C HIS A 261 0.01 27.09 -14.97
N GLN A 262 -0.34 27.36 -16.23
CA GLN A 262 0.63 27.66 -17.29
C GLN A 262 1.49 28.90 -17.02
N ASN A 263 0.99 29.88 -16.27
CA ASN A 263 1.68 31.14 -15.93
C ASN A 263 1.90 31.29 -14.41
N ASP A 264 1.66 30.25 -13.61
CA ASP A 264 1.73 30.33 -12.15
C ASP A 264 3.18 30.11 -11.64
N PRO A 265 3.86 31.17 -11.13
CA PRO A 265 5.23 31.06 -10.63
C PRO A 265 5.31 30.44 -9.25
N ARG A 266 4.21 30.20 -8.57
CA ARG A 266 4.17 29.65 -7.20
C ARG A 266 4.47 28.15 -7.18
N PRO A 267 4.93 27.59 -6.03
CA PRO A 267 5.14 26.16 -5.86
C PRO A 267 3.82 25.39 -5.83
N LEU A 268 3.88 24.06 -5.85
CA LEU A 268 2.69 23.19 -5.67
C LEU A 268 2.03 23.44 -4.31
N ASP A 269 2.85 23.56 -3.26
CA ASP A 269 2.47 23.78 -1.88
C ASP A 269 3.57 24.63 -1.24
N ASP A 270 3.22 25.80 -0.74
CA ASP A 270 4.14 26.83 -0.22
C ASP A 270 4.79 26.45 1.12
N ALA A 271 4.15 25.56 1.88
CA ALA A 271 4.70 25.05 3.13
C ALA A 271 5.41 23.69 2.96
N CYS A 272 5.53 23.17 1.73
CA CYS A 272 6.21 21.90 1.44
C CYS A 272 7.70 22.12 1.15
N SER A 273 8.57 21.42 1.86
CA SER A 273 10.03 21.51 1.72
C SER A 273 10.65 20.56 0.69
N CYS A 274 9.84 19.83 -0.10
CA CYS A 274 10.39 18.90 -1.08
C CYS A 274 11.11 19.61 -2.23
N PRO A 275 12.06 18.96 -2.93
CA PRO A 275 12.79 19.56 -4.05
C PRO A 275 11.91 20.10 -5.17
N ALA A 276 10.72 19.50 -5.38
CA ALA A 276 9.77 19.97 -6.40
C ALA A 276 9.21 21.35 -6.03
N CYS A 277 8.80 21.56 -4.77
CA CYS A 277 8.26 22.84 -4.30
C CYS A 277 9.35 23.91 -4.11
N ASN A 278 10.53 23.51 -3.66
CA ASN A 278 11.61 24.48 -3.39
C ASN A 278 12.25 25.05 -4.67
N ASN A 279 12.23 24.30 -5.78
CA ASN A 279 13.02 24.67 -6.95
C ASN A 279 12.19 24.92 -8.22
N TYR A 280 10.90 24.55 -8.24
CA TYR A 280 10.10 24.57 -9.47
C TYR A 280 8.72 25.19 -9.25
N SER A 281 8.33 26.02 -10.21
CA SER A 281 7.00 26.64 -10.23
C SER A 281 5.94 25.67 -10.80
N ARG A 282 4.68 25.94 -10.50
CA ARG A 282 3.54 25.27 -11.16
C ARG A 282 3.61 25.42 -12.68
N ALA A 283 4.03 26.59 -13.19
CA ALA A 283 4.19 26.83 -14.63
C ALA A 283 5.22 25.88 -15.25
N TYR A 284 6.39 25.71 -14.62
CA TYR A 284 7.40 24.76 -15.11
C TYR A 284 6.88 23.33 -15.07
N LEU A 285 6.29 22.90 -13.95
CA LEU A 285 5.73 21.55 -13.79
C LEU A 285 4.61 21.26 -14.78
N HIS A 286 3.74 22.25 -15.03
CA HIS A 286 2.72 22.20 -16.09
C HIS A 286 3.36 22.00 -17.46
N HIS A 287 4.37 22.81 -17.80
CA HIS A 287 5.08 22.74 -19.09
C HIS A 287 5.69 21.35 -19.32
N VAL A 288 6.53 20.87 -18.38
CA VAL A 288 7.21 19.56 -18.56
C VAL A 288 6.25 18.39 -18.54
N PHE A 289 5.11 18.51 -17.83
CA PHE A 289 4.05 17.50 -17.86
C PHE A 289 3.35 17.47 -19.24
N ARG A 290 3.00 18.65 -19.77
CA ARG A 290 2.37 18.78 -21.10
C ARG A 290 3.29 18.35 -22.23
N SER A 291 4.59 18.54 -22.07
CA SER A 291 5.63 18.08 -23.00
C SER A 291 5.98 16.60 -22.84
N GLN A 292 5.32 15.88 -21.90
CA GLN A 292 5.55 14.46 -21.60
C GLN A 292 6.99 14.13 -21.19
N GLU A 293 7.70 15.10 -20.62
CA GLU A 293 9.05 14.89 -20.11
C GLU A 293 9.06 14.02 -18.86
N ILE A 294 10.02 13.08 -18.80
CA ILE A 294 10.14 12.12 -17.68
C ILE A 294 10.30 12.84 -16.32
N ILE A 295 11.00 14.00 -16.33
CA ILE A 295 11.21 14.79 -15.11
C ILE A 295 9.90 15.20 -14.42
N SER A 296 8.81 15.38 -15.17
CA SER A 296 7.50 15.66 -14.58
C SER A 296 7.03 14.53 -13.68
N SER A 297 7.16 13.28 -14.15
CA SER A 297 6.81 12.10 -13.36
C SER A 297 7.68 11.97 -12.11
N MET A 298 8.96 12.33 -12.19
CA MET A 298 9.90 12.30 -11.06
C MET A 298 9.52 13.33 -10.01
N LEU A 299 9.39 14.61 -10.40
CA LEU A 299 9.14 15.71 -9.48
C LEU A 299 7.77 15.60 -8.79
N LEU A 300 6.72 15.26 -9.55
CA LEU A 300 5.37 15.12 -9.01
C LEU A 300 5.26 13.89 -8.09
N THR A 301 5.96 12.79 -8.41
CA THR A 301 6.03 11.62 -7.53
C THR A 301 6.79 11.94 -6.25
N TRP A 302 7.91 12.65 -6.35
CA TRP A 302 8.69 13.07 -5.20
C TRP A 302 7.86 13.92 -4.24
N HIS A 303 7.19 14.95 -4.78
CA HIS A 303 6.28 15.78 -4.00
C HIS A 303 5.21 14.94 -3.27
N ASN A 304 4.51 14.08 -3.99
CA ASN A 304 3.46 13.25 -3.40
C ASN A 304 3.98 12.33 -2.29
N LEU A 305 5.12 11.67 -2.52
CA LEU A 305 5.72 10.80 -1.49
C LEU A 305 6.17 11.62 -0.27
N HIS A 306 6.80 12.77 -0.49
CA HIS A 306 7.22 13.66 0.59
C HIS A 306 6.01 14.11 1.43
N TYR A 307 4.96 14.59 0.79
CA TYR A 307 3.73 15.00 1.49
C TYR A 307 3.10 13.86 2.30
N TYR A 308 3.07 12.63 1.77
CA TYR A 308 2.55 11.48 2.50
C TYR A 308 3.40 11.11 3.73
N GLN A 309 4.73 11.22 3.63
CA GLN A 309 5.60 10.97 4.77
C GLN A 309 5.48 12.08 5.83
N GLU A 310 5.43 13.34 5.39
CA GLU A 310 5.18 14.50 6.28
C GLU A 310 3.83 14.36 7.00
N LEU A 311 2.77 13.95 6.29
CA LEU A 311 1.47 13.69 6.90
C LEU A 311 1.55 12.63 7.99
N MET A 312 2.23 11.51 7.73
CA MET A 312 2.40 10.44 8.72
C MET A 312 3.27 10.87 9.90
N GLU A 313 4.28 11.68 9.68
CA GLU A 313 5.11 12.26 10.75
C GLU A 313 4.28 13.20 11.64
N ASN A 314 3.50 14.08 11.05
CA ASN A 314 2.62 15.00 11.77
C ASN A 314 1.54 14.25 12.57
N ILE A 315 0.97 13.18 12.02
CA ILE A 315 0.05 12.28 12.74
C ILE A 315 0.74 11.69 13.97
N ARG A 316 1.92 11.08 13.81
CA ARG A 316 2.69 10.50 14.95
C ARG A 316 3.04 11.56 15.99
N GLY A 317 3.47 12.75 15.55
CA GLY A 317 3.74 13.87 16.44
C GLY A 317 2.52 14.32 17.23
N ALA A 318 1.36 14.41 16.59
CA ALA A 318 0.10 14.79 17.24
C ALA A 318 -0.37 13.73 18.26
N ILE A 319 -0.20 12.44 17.95
CA ILE A 319 -0.50 11.33 18.88
C ILE A 319 0.43 11.39 20.09
N ALA A 320 1.73 11.59 19.88
CA ALA A 320 2.72 11.59 20.96
C ALA A 320 2.49 12.68 22.01
N VAL A 321 1.82 13.77 21.64
CA VAL A 321 1.50 14.90 22.55
C VAL A 321 -0.01 15.00 22.88
N ASP A 322 -0.77 13.93 22.63
CA ASP A 322 -2.22 13.81 22.87
C ASP A 322 -3.06 14.93 22.23
N ARG A 323 -2.69 15.33 21.00
CA ARG A 323 -3.38 16.37 20.21
C ARG A 323 -3.97 15.86 18.90
N PHE A 324 -4.10 14.55 18.75
CA PHE A 324 -4.52 13.98 17.47
C PHE A 324 -5.93 14.41 17.04
N SER A 325 -6.89 14.53 17.96
CA SER A 325 -8.26 15.02 17.65
C SER A 325 -8.25 16.44 17.11
N SER A 326 -7.42 17.34 17.67
CA SER A 326 -7.25 18.71 17.15
C SER A 326 -6.63 18.71 15.77
N PHE A 327 -5.57 17.88 15.57
CA PHE A 327 -4.92 17.71 14.26
C PHE A 327 -5.92 17.25 13.19
N VAL A 328 -6.78 16.27 13.48
CA VAL A 328 -7.81 15.78 12.55
C VAL A 328 -8.75 16.92 12.15
N SER A 329 -9.21 17.73 13.10
CA SER A 329 -10.10 18.86 12.83
C SER A 329 -9.41 19.92 11.95
N GLU A 330 -8.19 20.30 12.27
CA GLU A 330 -7.36 21.25 11.51
C GLU A 330 -7.08 20.73 10.09
N PHE A 331 -6.75 19.45 9.95
CA PHE A 331 -6.51 18.80 8.65
C PHE A 331 -7.72 18.91 7.72
N PHE A 332 -8.93 18.57 8.19
CA PHE A 332 -10.12 18.65 7.35
C PHE A 332 -10.53 20.09 7.04
N VAL A 333 -10.42 21.03 8.00
CA VAL A 333 -10.66 22.45 7.75
C VAL A 333 -9.73 22.99 6.67
N GLN A 334 -8.44 22.68 6.74
CA GLN A 334 -7.45 23.13 5.75
C GLN A 334 -7.77 22.61 4.34
N ARG A 335 -8.21 21.37 4.22
CA ARG A 335 -8.58 20.76 2.94
C ARG A 335 -9.88 21.33 2.36
N LEU A 336 -10.84 21.76 3.20
CA LEU A 336 -12.06 22.42 2.75
C LEU A 336 -11.80 23.78 2.08
N ASN A 337 -10.70 24.45 2.41
CA ASN A 337 -10.32 25.72 1.77
C ASN A 337 -9.94 25.54 0.29
N GLY A 338 -9.60 24.30 -0.12
CA GLY A 338 -9.23 24.00 -1.50
C GLY A 338 -7.85 24.55 -1.91
N ASP A 339 -7.51 24.37 -3.18
CA ASP A 339 -6.26 24.90 -3.76
C ASP A 339 -6.29 26.42 -3.84
N ILE A 340 -5.11 27.01 -3.85
CA ILE A 340 -4.93 28.48 -3.99
C ILE A 340 -5.62 29.00 -5.27
N ASP A 341 -6.14 30.24 -5.20
CA ASP A 341 -6.81 30.88 -6.33
C ASP A 341 -5.89 31.00 -7.55
N PRO A 342 -6.44 30.93 -8.77
CA PRO A 342 -5.69 31.24 -9.99
C PRO A 342 -5.13 32.67 -9.94
N LEU A 343 -4.00 32.87 -10.63
CA LEU A 343 -3.46 34.23 -10.89
C LEU A 343 -4.23 34.90 -11.99
#